data_36c05c63922bb6915561ac604fa405ad
#
_entry.id   36c05c63922bb6915561ac604fa405ad
#
_cell.length_a   1.000
_cell.length_b   1.000
_cell.length_c   1.000
_cell.angle_alpha   90.00
_cell.angle_beta   90.00
_cell.angle_gamma   90.00
#
_symmetry.space_group_name_H-M   'P 1'
#
loop_
_entity.id
_entity.type
_entity.pdbx_description
1 polymer ?
#
loop_
_entity_poly.entity_id
_entity_poly.type
_entity_poly.pdbx_seq_one_letter_code
_entity_poly.pdbx_strand_id
1 'polypeptide(L)'
;MKYLLPLLLLGLVSCNNAATTSTIEGVQTFTYEGGAHQEGRVEYKEALPVGGVHNPGWQNCGEYSQPLYNEYAVHSLEHGAVWITYQPGLPAPQLDALRQAAAGRTHMLLSPRTEQPAPIVLTAWNAQLELQQADDARLKTFIQKYEQGGSAPEIGASCSNAYNGTQ
;
A
#
# COMPACT_ATOMS: atom_id res chain seq x y z
N MET A 1 -50.08 55.27 10.42
CA MET A 1 -49.10 54.76 9.44
C MET A 1 -48.25 53.64 10.12
N LYS A 2 -48.45 52.35 9.73
CA LYS A 2 -47.77 51.21 10.31
C LYS A 2 -46.71 50.79 9.30
N TYR A 3 -45.41 50.85 9.63
CA TYR A 3 -44.28 50.38 8.80
C TYR A 3 -44.07 48.93 9.07
N LEU A 4 -44.30 48.09 8.08
CA LEU A 4 -43.83 46.66 8.06
C LEU A 4 -42.37 46.62 7.61
N LEU A 5 -41.51 46.08 8.48
CA LEU A 5 -40.12 45.75 8.15
C LEU A 5 -40.08 44.34 7.53
N PRO A 6 -39.43 44.11 6.38
CA PRO A 6 -39.27 42.76 5.84
C PRO A 6 -38.13 42.04 6.55
N LEU A 7 -38.42 40.84 7.04
CA LEU A 7 -37.46 39.93 7.65
C LEU A 7 -36.69 39.23 6.54
N LEU A 8 -35.38 39.52 6.41
CA LEU A 8 -34.49 38.92 5.46
C LEU A 8 -34.00 37.59 6.04
N LEU A 9 -34.49 36.45 5.55
CA LEU A 9 -33.95 35.12 5.88
C LEU A 9 -32.65 34.90 5.10
N LEU A 10 -31.48 34.93 5.77
CA LEU A 10 -30.24 34.42 5.23
C LEU A 10 -30.25 32.88 5.31
N GLY A 11 -30.40 32.23 4.15
CA GLY A 11 -30.20 30.79 4.03
C GLY A 11 -28.73 30.45 4.12
N LEU A 12 -28.34 29.72 5.16
CA LEU A 12 -26.99 29.10 5.27
C LEU A 12 -26.93 27.91 4.32
N VAL A 13 -26.20 28.05 3.20
CA VAL A 13 -25.84 26.96 2.34
C VAL A 13 -24.71 26.19 3.04
N SER A 14 -25.06 25.08 3.69
CA SER A 14 -24.08 24.13 4.22
C SER A 14 -23.49 23.31 3.04
N CYS A 15 -22.26 23.59 2.65
CA CYS A 15 -21.52 22.74 1.75
C CYS A 15 -21.11 21.46 2.51
N ASN A 16 -21.91 20.40 2.40
CA ASN A 16 -21.48 19.06 2.81
C ASN A 16 -20.44 18.56 1.81
N ASN A 17 -19.15 18.75 2.12
CA ASN A 17 -18.08 17.98 1.48
C ASN A 17 -18.12 16.56 2.07
N ALA A 18 -18.97 15.71 1.51
CA ALA A 18 -18.82 14.28 1.67
C ALA A 18 -17.51 13.89 0.96
N ALA A 19 -16.48 13.53 1.74
CA ALA A 19 -15.29 12.90 1.20
C ALA A 19 -15.74 11.58 0.54
N THR A 20 -15.85 11.58 -0.79
CA THR A 20 -16.01 10.34 -1.55
C THR A 20 -14.75 9.54 -1.39
N THR A 21 -14.77 8.48 -0.59
CA THR A 21 -13.76 7.44 -0.61
C THR A 21 -13.81 6.79 -1.98
N SER A 22 -13.02 7.31 -2.93
CA SER A 22 -12.95 6.74 -4.26
C SER A 22 -12.34 5.33 -4.14
N THR A 23 -13.11 4.32 -4.51
CA THR A 23 -12.59 2.97 -4.66
C THR A 23 -11.66 2.95 -5.86
N ILE A 24 -10.44 2.47 -5.69
CA ILE A 24 -9.49 2.28 -6.80
C ILE A 24 -9.95 1.05 -7.57
N GLU A 25 -10.23 1.21 -8.86
CA GLU A 25 -10.68 0.12 -9.73
C GLU A 25 -9.65 -1.02 -9.76
N GLY A 26 -10.12 -2.25 -9.62
CA GLY A 26 -9.29 -3.46 -9.67
C GLY A 26 -8.54 -3.78 -8.38
N VAL A 27 -8.67 -2.98 -7.33
CA VAL A 27 -8.13 -3.36 -6.02
C VAL A 27 -8.90 -4.53 -5.44
N GLN A 28 -8.18 -5.60 -5.15
CA GLN A 28 -8.67 -6.74 -4.38
C GLN A 28 -8.49 -6.43 -2.89
N THR A 29 -9.50 -6.75 -2.08
CA THR A 29 -9.46 -6.54 -0.63
C THR A 29 -9.58 -7.87 0.11
N PHE A 30 -8.90 -7.95 1.25
CA PHE A 30 -8.81 -9.13 2.12
C PHE A 30 -9.14 -8.73 3.55
N THR A 31 -9.20 -9.72 4.46
CA THR A 31 -9.49 -9.51 5.88
C THR A 31 -8.55 -10.37 6.72
N TYR A 32 -7.37 -9.85 7.01
CA TYR A 32 -6.42 -10.43 7.95
C TYR A 32 -6.36 -9.56 9.19
N GLU A 33 -6.39 -10.21 10.36
CA GLU A 33 -6.10 -9.55 11.63
C GLU A 33 -4.60 -9.30 11.77
N GLY A 34 -4.21 -8.22 12.48
CA GLY A 34 -2.81 -7.89 12.78
C GLY A 34 -2.27 -8.58 14.03
N GLY A 35 -0.96 -8.43 14.28
CA GLY A 35 -0.29 -8.81 15.52
C GLY A 35 0.01 -10.30 15.69
N ALA A 36 -0.19 -11.13 14.70
CA ALA A 36 0.09 -12.57 14.80
C ALA A 36 1.50 -12.90 14.27
N HIS A 37 2.43 -13.18 15.17
CA HIS A 37 3.82 -13.45 14.84
C HIS A 37 4.18 -14.94 14.94
N GLN A 38 5.09 -15.39 14.05
CA GLN A 38 5.71 -16.70 14.07
C GLN A 38 7.17 -16.56 13.60
N GLU A 39 8.10 -17.09 14.38
CA GLU A 39 9.50 -17.13 13.95
C GLU A 39 9.72 -18.13 12.79
N GLY A 40 10.74 -17.85 11.98
CA GLY A 40 11.11 -18.69 10.85
C GLY A 40 10.24 -18.44 9.62
N ARG A 41 10.12 -19.48 8.79
CA ARG A 41 9.34 -19.43 7.54
C ARG A 41 7.85 -19.57 7.83
N VAL A 42 7.05 -18.83 7.08
CA VAL A 42 5.60 -18.89 7.11
C VAL A 42 5.08 -19.33 5.74
N GLU A 43 4.21 -20.32 5.73
CA GLU A 43 3.49 -20.71 4.52
C GLU A 43 2.24 -19.86 4.35
N TYR A 44 2.13 -19.21 3.19
CA TYR A 44 1.00 -18.37 2.84
C TYR A 44 0.12 -19.06 1.81
N LYS A 45 -1.16 -18.78 1.90
CA LYS A 45 -2.15 -19.26 0.94
C LYS A 45 -2.02 -18.54 -0.40
N GLU A 46 -1.77 -17.25 -0.35
CA GLU A 46 -1.53 -16.41 -1.53
C GLU A 46 -0.06 -16.46 -1.94
N ALA A 47 0.20 -16.54 -3.24
CA ALA A 47 1.56 -16.50 -3.78
C ALA A 47 2.27 -15.18 -3.39
N LEU A 48 1.54 -14.08 -3.31
CA LEU A 48 2.01 -12.79 -2.80
C LEU A 48 1.09 -12.37 -1.63
N PRO A 49 1.53 -12.59 -0.38
CA PRO A 49 0.66 -12.42 0.79
C PRO A 49 0.36 -10.94 1.07
N VAL A 50 -0.83 -10.69 1.57
CA VAL A 50 -1.38 -9.35 1.85
C VAL A 50 -1.62 -9.11 3.33
N GLY A 51 -1.20 -10.04 4.20
CA GLY A 51 -1.41 -9.99 5.64
C GLY A 51 -1.33 -11.37 6.28
N GLY A 52 -1.76 -11.48 7.53
CA GLY A 52 -1.78 -12.71 8.29
C GLY A 52 -0.55 -12.91 9.16
N VAL A 53 -0.32 -14.14 9.62
CA VAL A 53 0.84 -14.49 10.46
C VAL A 53 2.14 -14.17 9.74
N HIS A 54 3.10 -13.57 10.43
CA HIS A 54 4.37 -13.14 9.86
C HIS A 54 5.51 -13.19 10.88
N ASN A 55 6.76 -12.95 10.43
CA ASN A 55 7.92 -12.94 11.33
C ASN A 55 7.88 -11.72 12.25
N PRO A 56 8.31 -11.81 13.54
CA PRO A 56 8.38 -10.65 14.43
C PRO A 56 9.39 -9.57 13.99
N GLY A 57 10.30 -9.87 13.06
CA GLY A 57 11.15 -8.87 12.41
C GLY A 57 10.53 -8.37 11.12
N TRP A 58 10.60 -7.08 10.86
CA TRP A 58 10.14 -6.49 9.58
C TRP A 58 11.28 -6.36 8.57
N GLN A 59 10.95 -6.34 7.28
CA GLN A 59 11.86 -5.97 6.22
C GLN A 59 12.12 -4.46 6.25
N ASN A 60 13.37 -4.00 6.21
CA ASN A 60 13.63 -2.57 6.05
C ASN A 60 13.05 -2.06 4.74
N CYS A 61 12.35 -0.93 4.79
CA CYS A 61 11.85 -0.29 3.58
C CYS A 61 13.00 0.17 2.69
N GLY A 62 12.83 -0.02 1.38
CA GLY A 62 13.86 0.28 0.38
C GLY A 62 13.68 -0.47 -0.93
N GLU A 63 14.63 -0.28 -1.83
CA GLU A 63 14.74 -1.02 -3.09
C GLU A 63 15.70 -2.20 -2.94
N TYR A 64 15.30 -3.35 -3.47
CA TYR A 64 16.06 -4.60 -3.45
C TYR A 64 16.22 -5.15 -4.87
N SER A 65 17.40 -5.70 -5.15
CA SER A 65 17.71 -6.34 -6.44
C SER A 65 17.37 -7.83 -6.46
N GLN A 66 16.99 -8.40 -5.33
CA GLN A 66 16.61 -9.80 -5.15
C GLN A 66 15.22 -9.92 -4.52
N PRO A 67 14.51 -11.04 -4.70
CA PRO A 67 13.22 -11.26 -4.05
C PRO A 67 13.32 -11.19 -2.52
N LEU A 68 12.29 -10.69 -1.89
CA LEU A 68 12.18 -10.64 -0.44
C LEU A 68 11.55 -11.91 0.12
N TYR A 69 11.85 -12.22 1.35
CA TYR A 69 11.11 -13.21 2.12
C TYR A 69 9.75 -12.65 2.53
N ASN A 70 8.71 -13.41 2.25
CA ASN A 70 7.32 -12.97 2.46
C ASN A 70 7.07 -12.57 3.91
N GLU A 71 7.52 -13.37 4.86
CA GLU A 71 7.24 -13.19 6.28
C GLU A 71 7.79 -11.89 6.87
N TYR A 72 8.92 -11.38 6.36
CA TYR A 72 9.46 -10.09 6.77
C TYR A 72 8.77 -8.92 6.05
N ALA A 73 8.46 -9.10 4.75
CA ALA A 73 7.75 -8.09 3.97
C ALA A 73 6.33 -7.87 4.50
N VAL A 74 5.62 -8.94 4.90
CA VAL A 74 4.26 -8.85 5.48
C VAL A 74 4.26 -8.04 6.77
N HIS A 75 5.28 -8.19 7.62
CA HIS A 75 5.41 -7.34 8.82
C HIS A 75 5.54 -5.85 8.45
N SER A 76 6.32 -5.54 7.41
CA SER A 76 6.38 -4.15 6.91
C SER A 76 5.04 -3.64 6.39
N LEU A 77 4.21 -4.52 5.76
CA LEU A 77 2.84 -4.15 5.39
C LEU A 77 2.00 -3.82 6.62
N GLU A 78 2.16 -4.55 7.74
CA GLU A 78 1.49 -4.27 9.00
C GLU A 78 1.84 -2.88 9.54
N HIS A 79 3.09 -2.44 9.38
CA HIS A 79 3.55 -1.09 9.71
C HIS A 79 3.07 0.00 8.73
N GLY A 80 2.29 -0.36 7.72
CA GLY A 80 1.77 0.57 6.72
C GLY A 80 2.64 0.75 5.49
N ALA A 81 3.54 -0.19 5.19
CA ALA A 81 4.29 -0.15 3.94
C ALA A 81 3.43 -0.56 2.74
N VAL A 82 3.79 -0.05 1.57
CA VAL A 82 3.37 -0.56 0.27
C VAL A 82 4.53 -1.31 -0.36
N TRP A 83 4.30 -2.56 -0.71
CA TRP A 83 5.27 -3.40 -1.41
C TRP A 83 4.95 -3.43 -2.90
N ILE A 84 5.81 -2.85 -3.72
CA ILE A 84 5.77 -2.95 -5.17
C ILE A 84 6.65 -4.13 -5.58
N THR A 85 6.05 -5.13 -6.19
CA THR A 85 6.79 -6.24 -6.81
C THR A 85 6.70 -6.15 -8.33
N TYR A 86 7.77 -6.55 -9.02
CA TYR A 86 7.81 -6.55 -10.48
C TYR A 86 8.43 -7.85 -11.02
N GLN A 87 7.95 -8.31 -12.17
CA GLN A 87 8.53 -9.47 -12.84
C GLN A 87 9.94 -9.16 -13.35
N PRO A 88 10.93 -10.05 -13.17
CA PRO A 88 12.23 -9.91 -13.79
C PRO A 88 12.09 -9.75 -15.31
N GLY A 89 12.86 -8.81 -15.89
CA GLY A 89 12.75 -8.46 -17.30
C GLY A 89 11.78 -7.32 -17.59
N LEU A 90 11.17 -6.69 -16.56
CA LEU A 90 10.43 -5.44 -16.75
C LEU A 90 11.33 -4.42 -17.47
N PRO A 91 10.85 -3.74 -18.54
CA PRO A 91 11.65 -2.76 -19.27
C PRO A 91 12.20 -1.66 -18.36
N ALA A 92 13.46 -1.27 -18.57
CA ALA A 92 14.14 -0.28 -17.71
C ALA A 92 13.35 1.02 -17.49
N PRO A 93 12.69 1.62 -18.50
CA PRO A 93 11.87 2.82 -18.25
C PRO A 93 10.70 2.58 -17.30
N GLN A 94 10.12 1.39 -17.30
CA GLN A 94 9.05 1.05 -16.37
C GLN A 94 9.58 0.85 -14.94
N LEU A 95 10.72 0.16 -14.79
CA LEU A 95 11.36 0.01 -13.48
C LEU A 95 11.77 1.37 -12.91
N ASP A 96 12.30 2.28 -13.73
CA ASP A 96 12.63 3.64 -13.31
C ASP A 96 11.40 4.44 -12.88
N ALA A 97 10.25 4.23 -13.53
CA ALA A 97 8.98 4.83 -13.10
C ALA A 97 8.52 4.31 -11.72
N LEU A 98 8.71 3.00 -11.44
CA LEU A 98 8.43 2.43 -10.11
C LEU A 98 9.36 3.00 -9.04
N ARG A 99 10.66 3.14 -9.34
CA ARG A 99 11.65 3.79 -8.46
C ARG A 99 11.26 5.22 -8.13
N GLN A 100 10.85 5.99 -9.14
CA GLN A 100 10.39 7.36 -8.97
C GLN A 100 9.11 7.43 -8.12
N ALA A 101 8.19 6.48 -8.28
CA ALA A 101 6.98 6.42 -7.47
C ALA A 101 7.26 6.13 -5.99
N ALA A 102 8.32 5.36 -5.69
CA ALA A 102 8.76 5.03 -4.34
C ALA A 102 9.71 6.09 -3.72
N ALA A 103 10.32 6.94 -4.54
CA ALA A 103 11.35 7.87 -4.10
C ALA A 103 10.86 8.88 -3.06
N GLY A 104 11.66 9.10 -2.02
CA GLY A 104 11.37 10.07 -0.95
C GLY A 104 10.27 9.64 0.04
N ARG A 105 9.76 8.42 -0.08
CA ARG A 105 8.77 7.84 0.80
C ARG A 105 9.43 6.97 1.86
N THR A 106 8.80 6.83 3.02
CA THR A 106 9.37 6.14 4.17
C THR A 106 8.95 4.69 4.30
N HIS A 107 7.78 4.34 3.74
CA HIS A 107 7.19 3.02 3.90
C HIS A 107 6.93 2.36 2.53
N MET A 108 8.01 2.18 1.77
CA MET A 108 7.97 1.51 0.47
C MET A 108 8.97 0.37 0.40
N LEU A 109 8.51 -0.76 -0.11
CA LEU A 109 9.36 -1.87 -0.56
C LEU A 109 9.26 -1.95 -2.09
N LEU A 110 10.38 -2.12 -2.78
CA LEU A 110 10.45 -2.40 -4.20
C LEU A 110 11.39 -3.58 -4.44
N SER A 111 10.89 -4.68 -5.00
CA SER A 111 11.71 -5.87 -5.26
C SER A 111 11.23 -6.66 -6.46
N PRO A 112 12.12 -7.43 -7.13
CA PRO A 112 11.69 -8.38 -8.14
C PRO A 112 10.92 -9.55 -7.52
N ARG A 113 10.03 -10.17 -8.32
CA ARG A 113 9.33 -11.41 -8.00
C ARG A 113 8.96 -12.17 -9.26
N THR A 114 9.34 -13.43 -9.35
CA THR A 114 9.05 -14.28 -10.53
C THR A 114 7.62 -14.78 -10.55
N GLU A 115 7.12 -15.23 -9.40
CA GLU A 115 5.81 -15.85 -9.28
C GLU A 115 4.77 -14.83 -8.81
N GLN A 116 4.23 -14.09 -9.76
CA GLN A 116 3.15 -13.13 -9.51
C GLN A 116 2.21 -13.02 -10.72
N PRO A 117 0.94 -12.64 -10.50
CA PRO A 117 -0.11 -12.71 -11.52
C PRO A 117 0.02 -11.66 -12.64
N ALA A 118 0.76 -10.58 -12.42
CA ALA A 118 0.90 -9.47 -13.36
C ALA A 118 2.35 -8.95 -13.41
N PRO A 119 2.75 -8.20 -14.45
CA PRO A 119 4.07 -7.60 -14.54
C PRO A 119 4.46 -6.75 -13.33
N ILE A 120 3.49 -6.07 -12.73
CA ILE A 120 3.65 -5.22 -11.54
C ILE A 120 2.49 -5.52 -10.59
N VAL A 121 2.79 -5.71 -9.30
CA VAL A 121 1.78 -5.85 -8.26
C VAL A 121 2.10 -4.91 -7.11
N LEU A 122 1.10 -4.18 -6.65
CA LEU A 122 1.19 -3.37 -5.44
C LEU A 122 0.43 -4.09 -4.33
N THR A 123 1.10 -4.27 -3.21
CA THR A 123 0.54 -4.94 -2.04
C THR A 123 0.64 -4.00 -0.83
N ALA A 124 -0.46 -3.87 -0.11
CA ALA A 124 -0.53 -3.27 1.21
C ALA A 124 -1.29 -4.22 2.13
N TRP A 125 -1.32 -3.97 3.43
CA TRP A 125 -2.09 -4.80 4.33
C TRP A 125 -3.57 -4.85 3.92
N ASN A 126 -4.08 -6.06 3.67
CA ASN A 126 -5.45 -6.33 3.22
C ASN A 126 -5.82 -5.72 1.85
N ALA A 127 -4.86 -5.29 1.03
CA ALA A 127 -5.16 -4.75 -0.29
C ALA A 127 -4.09 -5.10 -1.33
N GLN A 128 -4.53 -5.42 -2.55
CA GLN A 128 -3.64 -5.73 -3.66
C GLN A 128 -4.17 -5.17 -4.97
N LEU A 129 -3.28 -4.70 -5.83
CA LEU A 129 -3.58 -4.17 -7.15
C LEU A 129 -2.59 -4.70 -8.19
N GLU A 130 -3.12 -5.29 -9.26
CA GLU A 130 -2.36 -5.76 -10.40
C GLU A 130 -2.31 -4.71 -11.51
N LEU A 131 -1.11 -4.46 -12.05
CA LEU A 131 -0.89 -3.52 -13.13
C LEU A 131 -0.10 -4.15 -14.26
N GLN A 132 -0.43 -3.76 -15.49
CA GLN A 132 0.29 -4.19 -16.68
C GLN A 132 1.46 -3.27 -17.02
N GLN A 133 1.41 -2.00 -16.61
CA GLN A 133 2.40 -0.97 -16.92
C GLN A 133 2.57 0.01 -15.75
N ALA A 134 3.77 0.58 -15.63
CA ALA A 134 4.10 1.49 -14.54
C ALA A 134 3.54 2.92 -14.72
N ASP A 135 3.05 3.28 -15.89
CA ASP A 135 2.38 4.57 -16.18
C ASP A 135 0.89 4.56 -15.84
N ASP A 136 0.35 3.43 -15.35
CA ASP A 136 -1.03 3.37 -14.88
C ASP A 136 -1.27 4.35 -13.72
N ALA A 137 -2.24 5.24 -13.88
CA ALA A 137 -2.54 6.27 -12.88
C ALA A 137 -2.92 5.70 -11.50
N ARG A 138 -3.41 4.44 -11.45
CA ARG A 138 -3.76 3.75 -10.22
C ARG A 138 -2.55 3.46 -9.34
N LEU A 139 -1.33 3.35 -9.92
CA LEU A 139 -0.08 3.19 -9.17
C LEU A 139 0.05 4.26 -8.07
N LYS A 140 0.00 5.53 -8.47
CA LYS A 140 0.15 6.65 -7.54
C LYS A 140 -1.01 6.74 -6.55
N THR A 141 -2.22 6.50 -7.02
CA THR A 141 -3.43 6.54 -6.19
C THR A 141 -3.41 5.44 -5.12
N PHE A 142 -2.94 4.23 -5.47
CA PHE A 142 -2.77 3.14 -4.52
C PHE A 142 -1.74 3.50 -3.44
N ILE A 143 -0.56 3.97 -3.83
CA ILE A 143 0.48 4.38 -2.88
C ILE A 143 -0.04 5.48 -1.94
N GLN A 144 -0.68 6.52 -2.47
CA GLN A 144 -1.23 7.62 -1.66
C GLN A 144 -2.27 7.16 -0.64
N LYS A 145 -3.05 6.14 -0.98
CA LYS A 145 -4.11 5.63 -0.12
C LYS A 145 -3.59 4.69 0.98
N TYR A 146 -2.58 3.87 0.65
CA TYR A 146 -2.20 2.74 1.48
C TYR A 146 -0.86 2.92 2.21
N GLU A 147 0.07 3.74 1.69
CA GLU A 147 1.28 4.06 2.44
C GLU A 147 0.93 4.85 3.69
N GLN A 148 1.26 4.30 4.87
CA GLN A 148 0.90 4.85 6.18
C GLN A 148 -0.60 5.13 6.31
N GLY A 149 -1.42 4.24 5.76
CA GLY A 149 -2.87 4.39 5.73
C GLY A 149 -3.59 3.08 5.45
N GLY A 150 -4.80 3.19 4.91
CA GLY A 150 -5.61 2.03 4.57
C GLY A 150 -6.05 1.24 5.79
N SER A 151 -5.80 -0.07 5.75
CA SER A 151 -6.17 -1.04 6.78
C SER A 151 -4.97 -1.58 7.59
N ALA A 152 -3.80 -0.94 7.49
CA ALA A 152 -2.62 -1.37 8.23
C ALA A 152 -2.84 -1.23 9.74
N PRO A 153 -2.59 -2.29 10.53
CA PRO A 153 -2.86 -2.29 11.97
C PRO A 153 -1.91 -1.39 12.77
N GLU A 154 -0.65 -1.27 12.35
CA GLU A 154 0.41 -0.58 13.09
C GLU A 154 0.96 0.65 12.33
N ILE A 155 0.07 1.51 11.86
CA ILE A 155 0.44 2.77 11.20
C ILE A 155 1.34 3.60 12.10
N GLY A 156 2.49 4.06 11.55
CA GLY A 156 3.48 4.85 12.27
C GLY A 156 4.59 4.04 12.94
N ALA A 157 4.50 2.72 12.95
CA ALA A 157 5.63 1.87 13.35
C ALA A 157 6.79 2.00 12.35
N SER A 158 8.03 1.72 12.82
CA SER A 158 9.23 1.91 12.00
C SER A 158 9.27 0.95 10.81
N CYS A 159 9.75 1.43 9.66
CA CYS A 159 10.11 0.57 8.52
C CYS A 159 11.63 0.50 8.29
N SER A 160 12.42 0.71 9.34
CA SER A 160 13.88 0.70 9.27
C SER A 160 14.50 0.05 10.51
N ASN A 161 15.81 -0.21 10.45
CA ASN A 161 16.60 -0.79 11.55
C ASN A 161 16.22 -2.23 11.96
N ALA A 162 15.77 -3.05 11.01
CA ALA A 162 15.50 -4.46 11.21
C ALA A 162 16.15 -5.32 10.10
N TYR A 163 15.42 -6.18 9.44
CA TYR A 163 15.96 -7.18 8.51
C TYR A 163 16.24 -6.59 7.12
N ASN A 164 17.41 -6.93 6.56
CA ASN A 164 17.85 -6.51 5.21
C ASN A 164 18.11 -7.69 4.26
N GLY A 165 17.90 -8.92 4.71
CA GLY A 165 18.18 -10.11 3.90
C GLY A 165 17.19 -10.27 2.75
N THR A 166 17.63 -11.02 1.72
CA THR A 166 16.87 -11.39 0.51
C THR A 166 16.95 -12.88 0.29
N GLN A 167 16.15 -13.39 -0.65
CA GLN A 167 16.18 -14.79 -1.08
C GLN A 167 17.40 -15.11 -1.93
#